data_66b72866481b9d474b17e00a07ffd8fb
#
_entry.id   66b72866481b9d474b17e00a07ffd8fb
#
_cell.length_a   1.000
_cell.length_b   1.000
_cell.length_c   1.000
_cell.angle_alpha   90.00
_cell.angle_beta   90.00
_cell.angle_gamma   90.00
#
_symmetry.space_group_name_H-M   'P 1'
#
loop_
_entity.id
_entity.type
_entity.pdbx_description
1 polymer ?
#
loop_
_entity_poly.entity_id
_entity_poly.type
_entity_poly.pdbx_seq_one_letter_code
_entity_poly.pdbx_strand_id
1 'polypeptide(L)'
;MLLLLINGHNSINHSIQPKYNNLTIYVIISINPAFMTKFVKKDEINSEWFEIDATGAVVGRLATVVSKIIRGKNKTTYTPHMDHGDFVVIKNVDLIIFTGNKFQNKKYYRHTGSPGGIKEITPEN
;
A
#
# COMPACT_ATOMS: atom_id res chain seq x y z
N MET A 1 -8.44 39.34 -11.52
CA MET A 1 -8.23 40.00 -10.21
C MET A 1 -7.23 39.17 -9.46
N LEU A 2 -6.00 39.66 -9.42
CA LEU A 2 -4.81 38.96 -8.93
C LEU A 2 -4.67 39.24 -7.42
N LEU A 3 -4.84 38.25 -6.57
CA LEU A 3 -4.57 38.39 -5.15
C LEU A 3 -3.17 37.82 -4.87
N LEU A 4 -2.20 38.74 -4.74
CA LEU A 4 -0.83 38.43 -4.35
C LEU A 4 -0.77 38.47 -2.81
N LEU A 5 -0.73 37.33 -2.14
CA LEU A 5 -0.39 37.25 -0.73
C LEU A 5 1.10 36.91 -0.62
N ILE A 6 1.90 37.96 -0.42
CA ILE A 6 3.32 37.84 -0.07
C ILE A 6 3.38 37.73 1.45
N ASN A 7 3.58 36.51 1.97
CA ASN A 7 4.15 36.30 3.29
C ASN A 7 5.54 35.74 3.09
N GLY A 8 6.51 36.49 3.61
CA GLY A 8 7.92 36.37 3.34
C GLY A 8 8.58 35.06 3.77
N HIS A 9 8.57 34.11 2.87
CA HIS A 9 9.51 32.99 2.85
C HIS A 9 9.68 32.61 1.37
N ASN A 10 10.90 32.53 0.91
CA ASN A 10 11.32 32.32 -0.47
C ASN A 10 10.56 31.15 -1.14
N SER A 11 9.52 31.45 -1.88
CA SER A 11 8.82 30.50 -2.74
C SER A 11 9.29 30.71 -4.17
N ILE A 12 9.92 29.70 -4.75
CA ILE A 12 10.25 29.66 -6.17
C ILE A 12 9.05 29.07 -6.90
N ASN A 13 8.35 29.93 -7.62
CA ASN A 13 7.25 29.49 -8.49
C ASN A 13 7.82 28.94 -9.80
N HIS A 14 7.80 27.63 -9.98
CA HIS A 14 8.02 26.99 -11.28
C HIS A 14 6.66 26.79 -11.96
N SER A 15 6.39 27.56 -13.01
CA SER A 15 5.25 27.35 -13.90
C SER A 15 5.65 26.33 -14.98
N ILE A 16 5.12 25.11 -14.90
CA ILE A 16 5.20 24.12 -15.98
C ILE A 16 3.98 24.32 -16.87
N GLN A 17 4.19 24.74 -18.12
CA GLN A 17 3.13 24.85 -19.12
C GLN A 17 2.89 23.48 -19.76
N PRO A 18 1.74 22.84 -19.54
CA PRO A 18 1.41 21.63 -20.27
C PRO A 18 0.98 21.97 -21.70
N LYS A 19 1.39 21.17 -22.65
CA LYS A 19 1.22 21.31 -24.11
C LYS A 19 -0.23 21.12 -24.61
N TYR A 20 -1.21 21.07 -23.71
CA TYR A 20 -2.62 20.86 -24.01
C TYR A 20 -3.50 21.92 -23.35
N ASN A 21 -4.16 22.67 -24.23
CA ASN A 21 -5.26 23.61 -24.06
C ASN A 21 -5.78 23.92 -22.64
N ASN A 22 -5.49 25.16 -22.21
CA ASN A 22 -6.24 25.96 -21.23
C ASN A 22 -6.45 25.45 -19.81
N LEU A 23 -5.65 24.51 -19.31
CA LEU A 23 -5.63 24.17 -17.89
C LEU A 23 -4.26 24.58 -17.29
N THR A 24 -4.21 25.74 -16.68
CA THR A 24 -3.02 26.18 -15.92
C THR A 24 -3.09 25.51 -14.55
N ILE A 25 -2.29 24.45 -14.34
CA ILE A 25 -2.15 23.82 -13.05
C ILE A 25 -1.01 24.53 -12.30
N TYR A 26 -1.34 25.29 -11.27
CA TYR A 26 -0.35 25.85 -10.36
C TYR A 26 0.02 24.80 -9.33
N VAL A 27 1.19 24.18 -9.49
CA VAL A 27 1.78 23.32 -8.45
C VAL A 27 2.54 24.24 -7.49
N ILE A 28 1.97 24.55 -6.36
CA ILE A 28 2.67 25.25 -5.27
C ILE A 28 3.51 24.19 -4.54
N ILE A 29 4.77 24.06 -4.95
CA ILE A 29 5.73 23.26 -4.18
C ILE A 29 6.17 24.13 -3.01
N SER A 30 5.56 23.94 -1.86
CA SER A 30 6.05 24.49 -0.61
C SER A 30 7.34 23.73 -0.23
N ILE A 31 8.49 24.28 -0.61
CA ILE A 31 9.79 23.74 -0.18
C ILE A 31 9.97 24.14 1.28
N ASN A 32 9.54 23.27 2.20
CA ASN A 32 9.93 23.37 3.58
C ASN A 32 11.44 23.10 3.67
N PRO A 33 12.25 24.01 4.24
CA PRO A 33 13.71 23.85 4.32
C PRO A 33 14.18 22.73 5.26
N ALA A 34 13.26 22.02 5.89
CA ALA A 34 13.56 20.85 6.70
C ALA A 34 13.33 19.57 5.89
N PHE A 35 14.15 19.30 4.87
CA PHE A 35 14.28 17.99 4.24
C PHE A 35 14.95 16.97 5.17
N MET A 36 14.57 16.95 6.42
CA MET A 36 14.87 15.81 7.28
C MET A 36 13.69 14.86 7.18
N THR A 37 13.90 13.71 6.51
CA THR A 37 12.97 12.60 6.59
C THR A 37 12.71 12.29 8.05
N LYS A 38 11.47 12.53 8.50
CA LYS A 38 11.10 12.28 9.89
C LYS A 38 11.31 10.80 10.19
N PHE A 39 12.23 10.49 11.09
CA PHE A 39 12.39 9.15 11.62
C PHE A 39 11.26 8.90 12.62
N VAL A 40 10.44 7.87 12.35
CA VAL A 40 9.34 7.48 13.24
C VAL A 40 9.89 6.54 14.30
N LYS A 41 9.68 6.87 15.58
CA LYS A 41 10.05 6.01 16.70
C LYS A 41 9.01 4.91 16.88
N LYS A 42 9.40 3.80 17.50
CA LYS A 42 8.51 2.66 17.77
C LYS A 42 7.24 3.06 18.52
N ASP A 43 7.35 4.00 19.45
CA ASP A 43 6.25 4.49 20.27
C ASP A 43 5.26 5.40 19.52
N GLU A 44 5.66 5.89 18.33
CA GLU A 44 4.83 6.74 17.46
C GLU A 44 4.05 5.91 16.40
N ILE A 45 4.23 4.59 16.39
CA ILE A 45 3.56 3.70 15.42
C ILE A 45 2.16 3.41 15.92
N ASN A 46 1.16 3.83 15.15
CA ASN A 46 -0.24 3.51 15.39
C ASN A 46 -0.68 2.41 14.42
N SER A 47 -1.22 1.31 14.96
CA SER A 47 -1.84 0.24 14.17
C SER A 47 -3.35 0.33 14.30
N GLU A 48 -4.04 0.26 13.18
CA GLU A 48 -5.50 0.34 13.09
C GLU A 48 -6.08 -1.01 12.68
N TRP A 49 -7.39 -1.20 12.93
CA TRP A 49 -8.11 -2.39 12.52
C TRP A 49 -8.91 -2.11 11.25
N PHE A 50 -8.70 -2.95 10.23
CA PHE A 50 -9.44 -2.91 8.98
C PHE A 50 -10.29 -4.16 8.83
N GLU A 51 -11.55 -3.97 8.48
CA GLU A 51 -12.45 -5.04 8.12
C GLU A 51 -12.65 -5.04 6.60
N ILE A 52 -12.46 -6.20 5.96
CA ILE A 52 -12.57 -6.38 4.53
C ILE A 52 -13.58 -7.48 4.22
N ASP A 53 -14.59 -7.17 3.40
CA ASP A 53 -15.51 -8.18 2.87
C ASP A 53 -14.88 -8.84 1.62
N ALA A 54 -14.76 -10.17 1.69
CA ALA A 54 -14.19 -10.98 0.62
C ALA A 54 -15.22 -11.51 -0.38
N THR A 55 -16.49 -11.15 -0.23
CA THR A 55 -17.58 -11.64 -1.11
C THR A 55 -17.27 -11.34 -2.58
N GLY A 56 -17.17 -12.40 -3.41
CA GLY A 56 -16.89 -12.28 -4.84
C GLY A 56 -15.49 -11.76 -5.19
N ALA A 57 -14.61 -11.58 -4.20
CA ALA A 57 -13.25 -11.10 -4.43
C ALA A 57 -12.37 -12.20 -5.03
N VAL A 58 -11.50 -11.81 -5.98
CA VAL A 58 -10.49 -12.73 -6.52
C VAL A 58 -9.34 -12.83 -5.54
N VAL A 59 -9.01 -14.07 -5.08
CA VAL A 59 -8.00 -14.35 -4.05
C VAL A 59 -6.69 -13.60 -4.26
N GLY A 60 -6.11 -13.63 -5.47
CA GLY A 60 -4.82 -12.99 -5.72
C GLY A 60 -4.85 -11.46 -5.58
N ARG A 61 -5.94 -10.83 -6.01
CA ARG A 61 -6.14 -9.38 -5.88
C ARG A 61 -6.36 -8.99 -4.42
N LEU A 62 -7.20 -9.73 -3.71
CA LEU A 62 -7.43 -9.54 -2.28
C LEU A 62 -6.13 -9.66 -1.49
N ALA A 63 -5.37 -10.74 -1.73
CA ALA A 63 -4.08 -10.96 -1.06
C ALA A 63 -3.09 -9.82 -1.29
N THR A 64 -3.07 -9.20 -2.47
CA THR A 64 -2.22 -8.05 -2.77
C THR A 64 -2.59 -6.83 -1.93
N VAL A 65 -3.90 -6.55 -1.78
CA VAL A 65 -4.39 -5.43 -0.97
C VAL A 65 -4.08 -5.67 0.50
N VAL A 66 -4.46 -6.84 1.01
CA VAL A 66 -4.24 -7.24 2.40
C VAL A 66 -2.74 -7.18 2.77
N SER A 67 -1.86 -7.69 1.90
CA SER A 67 -0.41 -7.68 2.17
C SER A 67 0.17 -6.26 2.25
N LYS A 68 -0.37 -5.30 1.50
CA LYS A 68 0.02 -3.89 1.59
C LYS A 68 -0.38 -3.29 2.94
N ILE A 69 -1.57 -3.60 3.42
CA ILE A 69 -2.09 -3.10 4.71
C ILE A 69 -1.32 -3.71 5.87
N ILE A 70 -1.18 -5.04 5.91
CA ILE A 70 -0.44 -5.75 6.97
C ILE A 70 1.01 -5.29 7.05
N ARG A 71 1.63 -4.94 5.91
CA ARG A 71 2.99 -4.44 5.88
C ARG A 71 3.09 -2.93 6.14
N GLY A 72 1.97 -2.21 6.19
CA GLY A 72 1.93 -0.76 6.38
C GLY A 72 2.41 0.06 5.18
N LYS A 73 2.49 -0.55 3.97
CA LYS A 73 2.93 0.16 2.75
C LYS A 73 1.95 1.22 2.25
N ASN A 74 0.75 1.28 2.82
CA ASN A 74 -0.25 2.30 2.58
C ASN A 74 0.02 3.58 3.38
N LYS A 75 0.86 3.53 4.41
CA LYS A 75 1.18 4.67 5.27
C LYS A 75 2.33 5.50 4.73
N THR A 76 2.23 6.82 4.85
CA THR A 76 3.30 7.75 4.48
C THR A 76 4.54 7.63 5.35
N THR A 77 4.36 7.13 6.57
CA THR A 77 5.41 6.90 7.56
C THR A 77 6.13 5.57 7.42
N TYR A 78 5.78 4.78 6.39
CA TYR A 78 6.36 3.45 6.18
C TYR A 78 7.89 3.47 6.13
N THR A 79 8.52 2.64 6.96
CA THR A 79 9.97 2.37 6.95
C THR A 79 10.22 0.86 6.91
N PRO A 80 11.11 0.35 6.02
CA PRO A 80 11.28 -1.10 5.80
C PRO A 80 11.76 -1.88 7.02
N HIS A 81 12.47 -1.24 7.94
CA HIS A 81 13.08 -1.87 9.12
C HIS A 81 12.17 -1.88 10.35
N MET A 82 10.99 -1.26 10.27
CA MET A 82 10.02 -1.20 11.35
C MET A 82 8.68 -1.78 10.91
N ASP A 83 7.94 -2.32 11.86
CA ASP A 83 6.59 -2.83 11.61
C ASP A 83 5.57 -1.68 11.75
N HIS A 84 5.08 -1.21 10.60
CA HIS A 84 4.02 -0.20 10.50
C HIS A 84 2.67 -0.82 10.14
N GLY A 85 2.57 -2.15 10.23
CA GLY A 85 1.39 -2.91 9.82
C GLY A 85 0.14 -2.56 10.60
N ASP A 86 -0.98 -2.77 9.92
CA ASP A 86 -2.32 -2.68 10.48
C ASP A 86 -2.91 -4.09 10.64
N PHE A 87 -3.90 -4.22 11.51
CA PHE A 87 -4.63 -5.46 11.70
C PHE A 87 -5.75 -5.58 10.66
N VAL A 88 -5.90 -6.77 10.07
CA VAL A 88 -6.92 -7.00 9.04
C VAL A 88 -7.79 -8.18 9.44
N VAL A 89 -9.10 -7.97 9.42
CA VAL A 89 -10.13 -9.01 9.57
C VAL A 89 -10.82 -9.18 8.23
N ILE A 90 -10.86 -10.40 7.73
CA ILE A 90 -11.51 -10.73 6.46
C ILE A 90 -12.79 -11.51 6.76
N LYS A 91 -13.93 -11.00 6.25
CA LYS A 91 -15.23 -11.66 6.35
C LYS A 91 -15.63 -12.35 5.05
N ASN A 92 -16.55 -13.30 5.15
CA ASN A 92 -17.15 -14.02 4.02
C ASN A 92 -16.11 -14.73 3.14
N VAL A 93 -15.12 -15.35 3.78
CA VAL A 93 -14.01 -16.02 3.10
C VAL A 93 -14.50 -17.18 2.21
N ASP A 94 -15.62 -17.82 2.56
CA ASP A 94 -16.22 -18.91 1.79
C ASP A 94 -16.70 -18.48 0.39
N LEU A 95 -16.92 -17.17 0.19
CA LEU A 95 -17.40 -16.61 -1.08
C LEU A 95 -16.29 -16.08 -1.99
N ILE A 96 -15.03 -16.42 -1.69
CA ILE A 96 -13.86 -16.03 -2.47
C ILE A 96 -13.83 -16.78 -3.82
N ILE A 97 -13.38 -16.09 -4.86
CA ILE A 97 -13.30 -16.64 -6.22
C ILE A 97 -11.86 -16.93 -6.62
N PHE A 98 -11.62 -18.16 -7.09
CA PHE A 98 -10.40 -18.53 -7.80
C PHE A 98 -10.63 -18.40 -9.30
N THR A 99 -9.77 -17.69 -10.03
CA THR A 99 -9.90 -17.53 -11.48
C THR A 99 -9.27 -18.70 -12.24
N GLY A 100 -10.00 -19.22 -13.24
CA GLY A 100 -9.58 -20.38 -14.03
C GLY A 100 -9.42 -21.62 -13.16
N ASN A 101 -8.56 -22.56 -13.59
CA ASN A 101 -8.35 -23.85 -12.89
C ASN A 101 -7.38 -23.75 -11.69
N LYS A 102 -7.24 -22.56 -11.09
CA LYS A 102 -6.27 -22.36 -9.99
C LYS A 102 -6.67 -23.09 -8.71
N PHE A 103 -7.95 -23.31 -8.51
CA PHE A 103 -8.43 -24.03 -7.34
C PHE A 103 -7.86 -25.47 -7.26
N GLN A 104 -7.76 -26.14 -8.41
CA GLN A 104 -7.24 -27.49 -8.51
C GLN A 104 -5.75 -27.54 -8.82
N ASN A 105 -5.26 -26.67 -9.71
CA ASN A 105 -3.93 -26.80 -10.28
C ASN A 105 -2.87 -25.94 -9.57
N LYS A 106 -3.26 -24.94 -8.74
CA LYS A 106 -2.30 -24.10 -8.04
C LYS A 106 -1.67 -24.89 -6.90
N LYS A 107 -0.34 -25.09 -6.97
CA LYS A 107 0.42 -25.76 -5.92
C LYS A 107 1.15 -24.74 -5.05
N TYR A 108 1.02 -24.90 -3.75
CA TYR A 108 1.79 -24.17 -2.76
C TYR A 108 2.83 -25.11 -2.18
N TYR A 109 4.08 -24.70 -2.24
CA TYR A 109 5.21 -25.51 -1.79
C TYR A 109 5.72 -25.03 -0.44
N ARG A 110 5.99 -25.97 0.46
CA ARG A 110 6.64 -25.74 1.74
C ARG A 110 7.78 -26.71 1.89
N HIS A 111 8.96 -26.23 2.26
CA HIS A 111 10.11 -27.05 2.58
C HIS A 111 10.23 -27.25 4.10
N THR A 112 10.49 -28.48 4.55
CA THR A 112 10.62 -28.79 5.98
C THR A 112 12.01 -28.55 6.54
N GLY A 113 13.01 -28.27 5.69
CA GLY A 113 14.41 -28.10 6.06
C GLY A 113 15.24 -29.41 5.94
N SER A 114 14.60 -30.56 5.81
CA SER A 114 15.28 -31.85 5.64
C SER A 114 15.46 -32.20 4.16
N PRO A 115 16.50 -33.01 3.78
CA PRO A 115 16.66 -33.50 2.43
C PRO A 115 15.39 -34.18 1.92
N GLY A 116 14.90 -33.86 0.74
CA GLY A 116 13.65 -34.38 0.17
C GLY A 116 12.36 -33.90 0.84
N GLY A 117 12.44 -32.91 1.73
CA GLY A 117 11.32 -32.43 2.54
C GLY A 117 10.41 -31.40 1.86
N ILE A 118 10.23 -31.43 0.54
CA ILE A 118 9.25 -30.58 -0.16
C ILE A 118 7.85 -31.18 0.05
N LYS A 119 6.96 -30.36 0.61
CA LYS A 119 5.53 -30.66 0.71
C LYS A 119 4.76 -29.73 -0.20
N GLU A 120 3.77 -30.26 -0.88
CA GLU A 120 2.86 -29.50 -1.73
C GLU A 120 1.42 -29.62 -1.23
N ILE A 121 0.64 -28.57 -1.39
CA ILE A 121 -0.78 -28.52 -1.11
C ILE A 121 -1.49 -27.70 -2.19
N THR A 122 -2.68 -28.11 -2.56
CA THR A 122 -3.57 -27.34 -3.45
C THR A 122 -4.64 -26.64 -2.63
N PRO A 123 -5.31 -25.59 -3.16
CA PRO A 123 -6.44 -24.96 -2.47
C PRO A 123 -7.63 -25.90 -2.22
N GLU A 124 -7.75 -26.99 -3.00
CA GLU A 124 -8.81 -28.00 -2.87
C GLU A 124 -8.61 -28.92 -1.66
N ASN A 125 -7.34 -29.12 -1.22
CA ASN A 125 -6.96 -29.93 -0.06
C ASN A 125 -6.69 -29.05 1.17
#